data_89ae845fd0324f3d93cceccc01245cc6
#
_entry.id   89ae845fd0324f3d93cceccc01245cc6
#
_cell.length_a   1.000
_cell.length_b   1.000
_cell.length_c   1.000
_cell.angle_alpha   90.00
_cell.angle_beta   90.00
_cell.angle_gamma   90.00
#
_symmetry.space_group_name_H-M   'P 1'
#
loop_
_entity.id
_entity.type
_entity.pdbx_description
1 polymer ?
#
loop_
_entity_poly.entity_id
_entity_poly.type
_entity_poly.pdbx_seq_one_letter_code
_entity_poly.pdbx_strand_id
1 'polypeptide(L)'
;MAMNILGIDFEEWYHPELIKNHVKVDQKIPKVFKGMDKILDLLNKHNISATFFVVGEILQHDPELIDKIISNDHEIAFHTMHHDRVDSPNFSNNFNYELKEFQKLTNNKSKGFRAP
;
A
#
# COMPACT_ATOMS: atom_id res chain seq x y z
N MET A 1 16.45 -1.47 25.44
CA MET A 1 15.69 -2.45 24.61
C MET A 1 15.69 -1.97 23.17
N ALA A 2 16.12 -2.80 22.24
CA ALA A 2 16.02 -2.47 20.81
C ALA A 2 14.61 -2.72 20.31
N MET A 3 14.03 -1.76 19.58
CA MET A 3 12.76 -1.90 18.91
C MET A 3 13.01 -2.03 17.40
N ASN A 4 12.49 -3.08 16.80
CA ASN A 4 12.53 -3.27 15.36
C ASN A 4 11.15 -2.92 14.77
N ILE A 5 11.14 -2.17 13.68
CA ILE A 5 9.93 -1.77 12.98
C ILE A 5 9.98 -2.41 11.59
N LEU A 6 8.90 -3.09 11.21
CA LEU A 6 8.74 -3.67 9.89
C LEU A 6 7.73 -2.86 9.09
N GLY A 7 8.19 -2.30 7.96
CA GLY A 7 7.33 -1.67 6.96
C GLY A 7 7.32 -2.49 5.68
N ILE A 8 6.15 -2.71 5.13
CA ILE A 8 5.94 -3.48 3.90
C ILE A 8 5.28 -2.56 2.88
N ASP A 9 5.93 -2.35 1.73
CA ASP A 9 5.31 -1.66 0.61
C ASP A 9 4.37 -2.63 -0.09
N PHE A 10 3.08 -2.32 -0.04
CA PHE A 10 2.03 -3.13 -0.64
C PHE A 10 1.62 -2.51 -1.97
N GLU A 11 2.23 -3.02 -3.02
CA GLU A 11 2.12 -2.51 -4.37
C GLU A 11 2.14 -3.64 -5.40
N GLU A 12 1.60 -3.38 -6.56
CA GLU A 12 1.68 -4.32 -7.67
C GLU A 12 3.03 -4.24 -8.38
N TRP A 13 3.42 -5.34 -9.02
CA TRP A 13 4.69 -5.45 -9.75
C TRP A 13 4.87 -4.39 -10.85
N TYR A 14 3.77 -3.79 -11.32
CA TYR A 14 3.78 -2.76 -12.38
C TYR A 14 3.75 -1.33 -11.82
N HIS A 15 3.74 -1.12 -10.50
CA HIS A 15 3.75 0.22 -9.89
C HIS A 15 5.11 0.90 -9.92
N PRO A 16 6.27 0.20 -9.70
CA PRO A 16 7.56 0.86 -9.69
C PRO A 16 7.87 1.62 -10.98
N GLU A 17 8.46 2.79 -10.84
CA GLU A 17 8.72 3.73 -11.94
C GLU A 17 9.52 3.12 -13.09
N LEU A 18 10.47 2.24 -12.78
CA LEU A 18 11.28 1.54 -13.78
C LEU A 18 10.46 0.62 -14.70
N ILE A 19 9.27 0.21 -14.26
CA ILE A 19 8.41 -0.75 -14.97
C ILE A 19 7.15 -0.05 -15.49
N LYS A 20 6.58 0.85 -14.71
CA LYS A 20 5.28 1.51 -14.92
C LYS A 20 5.04 1.97 -16.36
N ASN A 21 6.03 2.60 -16.96
CA ASN A 21 5.94 3.16 -18.31
C ASN A 21 6.17 2.16 -19.45
N HIS A 22 6.57 0.92 -19.11
CA HIS A 22 6.86 -0.14 -20.07
C HIS A 22 5.78 -1.24 -20.10
N VAL A 23 4.77 -1.15 -19.24
CA VAL A 23 3.70 -2.14 -19.15
C VAL A 23 2.42 -1.57 -19.76
N LYS A 24 1.86 -2.25 -20.74
CA LYS A 24 0.57 -1.90 -21.33
C LYS A 24 -0.57 -2.21 -20.37
N VAL A 25 -1.69 -1.49 -20.50
CA VAL A 25 -2.86 -1.63 -19.60
C VAL A 25 -3.37 -3.08 -19.55
N ASP A 26 -3.44 -3.74 -20.69
CA ASP A 26 -3.88 -5.14 -20.81
C ASP A 26 -2.93 -6.16 -20.18
N GLN A 27 -1.69 -5.76 -19.89
CA GLN A 27 -0.67 -6.58 -19.23
C GLN A 27 -0.64 -6.40 -17.70
N LYS A 28 -1.35 -5.42 -17.16
CA LYS A 28 -1.40 -5.12 -15.72
C LYS A 28 -2.29 -6.08 -14.95
N ILE A 29 -1.84 -7.32 -14.86
CA ILE A 29 -2.56 -8.38 -14.14
C ILE A 29 -2.16 -8.33 -12.66
N PRO A 30 -3.09 -8.06 -11.73
CA PRO A 30 -2.82 -8.01 -10.30
C PRO A 30 -2.29 -9.34 -9.76
N LYS A 31 -1.26 -9.28 -8.93
CA LYS A 31 -0.62 -10.45 -8.31
C LYS A 31 -0.40 -10.32 -6.80
N VAL A 32 -0.49 -9.11 -6.27
CA VAL A 32 -0.15 -8.83 -4.87
C VAL A 32 -0.96 -9.66 -3.87
N PHE A 33 -2.23 -9.94 -4.18
CA PHE A 33 -3.11 -10.72 -3.31
C PHE A 33 -2.69 -12.19 -3.16
N LYS A 34 -1.99 -12.75 -4.14
CA LYS A 34 -1.55 -14.16 -4.09
C LYS A 34 -0.56 -14.44 -2.96
N GLY A 35 0.20 -13.43 -2.55
CA GLY A 35 1.17 -13.52 -1.46
C GLY A 35 0.64 -13.08 -0.11
N MET A 36 -0.48 -12.36 -0.08
CA MET A 36 -0.96 -11.67 1.12
C MET A 36 -1.23 -12.62 2.29
N ASP A 37 -1.97 -13.70 2.06
CA ASP A 37 -2.31 -14.64 3.12
C ASP A 37 -1.06 -15.29 3.72
N LYS A 38 -0.09 -15.65 2.87
CA LYS A 38 1.19 -16.24 3.31
C LYS A 38 2.01 -15.27 4.17
N ILE A 39 2.01 -13.98 3.81
CA ILE A 39 2.71 -12.94 4.58
C ILE A 39 2.01 -12.74 5.92
N LEU A 40 0.70 -12.63 5.95
CA LEU A 40 -0.07 -12.49 7.20
C LEU A 40 0.11 -13.69 8.11
N ASP A 41 0.06 -14.92 7.58
CA ASP A 41 0.31 -16.13 8.34
C ASP A 41 1.70 -16.16 8.94
N LEU A 42 2.72 -15.75 8.16
CA LEU A 42 4.10 -15.68 8.63
C LEU A 42 4.27 -14.66 9.78
N LEU A 43 3.70 -13.47 9.61
CA LEU A 43 3.74 -12.41 10.63
C LEU A 43 3.03 -12.86 11.90
N ASN A 44 1.84 -13.45 11.78
CA ASN A 44 1.07 -13.99 12.90
C ASN A 44 1.83 -15.11 13.64
N LYS A 45 2.43 -16.03 12.89
CA LYS A 45 3.24 -17.13 13.47
C LYS A 45 4.37 -16.62 14.34
N HIS A 46 4.94 -15.47 13.99
CA HIS A 46 6.07 -14.87 14.72
C HIS A 46 5.66 -13.74 15.67
N ASN A 47 4.37 -13.46 15.82
CA ASN A 47 3.83 -12.36 16.64
C ASN A 47 4.43 -11.00 16.24
N ILE A 48 4.54 -10.75 14.92
CA ILE A 48 5.09 -9.52 14.37
C ILE A 48 3.95 -8.68 13.83
N SER A 49 3.84 -7.45 14.33
CA SER A 49 3.02 -6.40 13.71
C SER A 49 3.85 -5.61 12.70
N ALA A 50 3.23 -5.27 11.58
CA ALA A 50 3.87 -4.50 10.50
C ALA A 50 3.02 -3.30 10.11
N THR A 51 3.65 -2.31 9.46
CA THR A 51 2.95 -1.25 8.76
C THR A 51 2.93 -1.56 7.27
N PHE A 52 1.74 -1.68 6.70
CA PHE A 52 1.54 -1.84 5.27
C PHE A 52 1.36 -0.48 4.62
N PHE A 53 2.32 -0.06 3.83
CA PHE A 53 2.26 1.14 3.00
C PHE A 53 1.60 0.77 1.68
N VAL A 54 0.33 1.14 1.53
CA VAL A 54 -0.53 0.65 0.45
C VAL A 54 -0.68 1.68 -0.65
N VAL A 55 -0.44 1.27 -1.90
CA VAL A 55 -0.80 2.06 -3.08
C VAL A 55 -2.32 2.09 -3.20
N GLY A 56 -2.90 3.30 -3.17
CA GLY A 56 -4.34 3.49 -2.97
C GLY A 56 -5.23 2.86 -4.04
N GLU A 57 -4.78 2.77 -5.28
CA GLU A 57 -5.58 2.15 -6.35
C GLU A 57 -5.89 0.66 -6.06
N ILE A 58 -5.06 -0.02 -5.25
CA ILE A 58 -5.33 -1.40 -4.84
C ILE A 58 -6.62 -1.45 -3.99
N LEU A 59 -6.81 -0.48 -3.10
CA LEU A 59 -8.01 -0.40 -2.26
C LEU A 59 -9.28 -0.06 -3.03
N GLN A 60 -9.16 0.60 -4.18
CA GLN A 60 -10.30 0.86 -5.06
C GLN A 60 -10.83 -0.42 -5.70
N HIS A 61 -9.95 -1.40 -5.92
CA HIS A 61 -10.30 -2.69 -6.50
C HIS A 61 -10.67 -3.73 -5.45
N ASP A 62 -10.06 -3.65 -4.26
CA ASP A 62 -10.29 -4.57 -3.14
C ASP A 62 -10.34 -3.82 -1.80
N PRO A 63 -11.49 -3.24 -1.46
CA PRO A 63 -11.66 -2.54 -0.19
C PRO A 63 -11.61 -3.46 1.03
N GLU A 64 -11.81 -4.77 0.89
CA GLU A 64 -11.75 -5.75 1.98
C GLU A 64 -10.32 -5.92 2.53
N LEU A 65 -9.32 -5.51 1.76
CA LEU A 65 -7.92 -5.52 2.18
C LEU A 65 -7.69 -4.72 3.47
N ILE A 66 -8.43 -3.63 3.65
CA ILE A 66 -8.33 -2.77 4.85
C ILE A 66 -8.64 -3.59 6.11
N ASP A 67 -9.77 -4.28 6.10
CA ASP A 67 -10.19 -5.09 7.25
C ASP A 67 -9.24 -6.26 7.47
N LYS A 68 -8.71 -6.84 6.40
CA LYS A 68 -7.75 -7.93 6.46
C LYS A 68 -6.43 -7.50 7.14
N ILE A 69 -5.93 -6.31 6.84
CA ILE A 69 -4.74 -5.74 7.47
C ILE A 69 -5.02 -5.42 8.95
N ILE A 70 -6.09 -4.71 9.24
CA ILE A 70 -6.41 -4.24 10.59
C ILE A 70 -6.78 -5.39 11.53
N SER A 71 -7.57 -6.38 11.08
CA SER A 71 -7.97 -7.51 11.90
C SER A 71 -6.82 -8.46 12.25
N ASN A 72 -5.70 -8.36 11.55
CA ASN A 72 -4.47 -9.11 11.86
C ASN A 72 -3.44 -8.27 12.65
N ASP A 73 -3.89 -7.21 13.33
CA ASP A 73 -3.05 -6.33 14.17
C ASP A 73 -1.92 -5.63 13.44
N HIS A 74 -2.15 -5.29 12.17
CA HIS A 74 -1.22 -4.50 11.38
C HIS A 74 -1.73 -3.07 11.15
N GLU A 75 -0.81 -2.16 10.91
CA GLU A 75 -1.10 -0.77 10.57
C GLU A 75 -1.22 -0.61 9.05
N ILE A 76 -2.17 0.23 8.61
CA ILE A 76 -2.27 0.67 7.22
C ILE A 76 -1.76 2.11 7.09
N ALA A 77 -0.99 2.37 6.05
CA ALA A 77 -0.43 3.69 5.76
C ALA A 77 -0.45 3.99 4.25
N PHE A 78 -0.33 5.26 3.92
CA PHE A 78 -0.43 5.75 2.56
C PHE A 78 0.89 5.64 1.79
N HIS A 79 0.84 5.14 0.55
CA HIS A 79 1.99 5.04 -0.36
C HIS A 79 1.70 5.68 -1.74
N THR A 80 0.99 6.83 -1.74
CA THR A 80 0.34 7.51 -2.85
C THR A 80 -0.78 6.68 -3.50
N MET A 81 -1.59 7.31 -4.34
CA MET A 81 -2.68 6.58 -5.04
C MET A 81 -2.17 5.74 -6.20
N HIS A 82 -1.12 6.19 -6.89
CA HIS A 82 -0.63 5.59 -8.13
C HIS A 82 0.88 5.34 -8.15
N HIS A 83 1.51 5.28 -6.98
CA HIS A 83 2.96 5.13 -6.83
C HIS A 83 3.74 6.28 -7.53
N ASP A 84 3.29 7.52 -7.31
CA ASP A 84 3.93 8.70 -7.88
C ASP A 84 5.13 9.14 -7.04
N ARG A 85 6.27 9.35 -7.70
CA ARG A 85 7.48 9.82 -7.04
C ARG A 85 7.30 11.26 -6.55
N VAL A 86 7.92 11.59 -5.43
CA VAL A 86 7.84 12.93 -4.81
C VAL A 86 8.41 14.04 -5.68
N ASP A 87 9.30 13.72 -6.61
CA ASP A 87 9.88 14.65 -7.58
C ASP A 87 9.05 14.80 -8.86
N SER A 88 7.90 14.12 -8.95
CA SER A 88 7.00 14.23 -10.09
C SER A 88 6.00 15.38 -9.93
N PRO A 89 5.57 16.03 -11.03
CA PRO A 89 4.50 17.03 -10.98
C PRO A 89 3.17 16.47 -10.43
N ASN A 90 2.88 15.20 -10.72
CA ASN A 90 1.67 14.53 -10.23
C ASN A 90 1.63 14.50 -8.71
N PHE A 91 2.74 14.16 -8.07
CA PHE A 91 2.82 14.13 -6.60
C PHE A 91 2.51 15.50 -6.00
N SER A 92 3.24 16.55 -6.41
CA SER A 92 3.08 17.89 -5.84
C SER A 92 1.70 18.49 -6.08
N ASN A 93 1.07 18.21 -7.22
CA ASN A 93 -0.24 18.74 -7.57
C ASN A 93 -1.40 17.99 -6.89
N ASN A 94 -1.25 16.69 -6.66
CA ASN A 94 -2.37 15.82 -6.28
C ASN A 94 -2.30 15.29 -4.86
N PHE A 95 -1.15 15.39 -4.17
CA PHE A 95 -0.92 14.74 -2.87
C PHE A 95 -2.03 14.98 -1.85
N ASN A 96 -2.43 16.24 -1.64
CA ASN A 96 -3.45 16.56 -0.64
C ASN A 96 -4.83 15.99 -0.99
N TYR A 97 -5.17 15.97 -2.26
CA TYR A 97 -6.42 15.38 -2.75
C TYR A 97 -6.38 13.86 -2.57
N GLU A 98 -5.32 13.23 -3.04
CA GLU A 98 -5.13 11.79 -2.97
C GLU A 98 -5.07 11.27 -1.53
N LEU A 99 -4.41 12.00 -0.63
CA LEU A 99 -4.38 11.67 0.79
C LEU A 99 -5.79 11.65 1.38
N LYS A 100 -6.62 12.65 1.05
CA LYS A 100 -8.01 12.69 1.51
C LYS A 100 -8.83 11.53 0.96
N GLU A 101 -8.64 11.18 -0.30
CA GLU A 101 -9.31 10.01 -0.90
C GLU A 101 -8.86 8.71 -0.21
N PHE A 102 -7.57 8.55 0.05
CA PHE A 102 -7.06 7.39 0.78
C PHE A 102 -7.61 7.31 2.21
N GLN A 103 -7.71 8.45 2.90
CA GLN A 103 -8.32 8.51 4.23
C GLN A 103 -9.80 8.10 4.20
N LYS A 104 -10.56 8.49 3.18
CA LYS A 104 -11.95 8.03 3.00
C LYS A 104 -12.00 6.52 2.76
N LEU A 105 -11.18 6.01 1.85
CA LEU A 105 -11.12 4.57 1.56
C LEU A 105 -10.81 3.73 2.80
N THR A 106 -9.97 4.25 3.69
CA THR A 106 -9.56 3.55 4.92
C THR A 106 -10.40 3.89 6.15
N ASN A 107 -11.49 4.63 6.01
CA ASN A 107 -12.30 5.13 7.13
C ASN A 107 -11.45 5.84 8.20
N ASN A 108 -10.48 6.65 7.79
CA ASN A 108 -9.52 7.34 8.64
C ASN A 108 -8.63 6.42 9.51
N LYS A 109 -8.47 5.16 9.12
CA LYS A 109 -7.58 4.22 9.83
C LYS A 109 -6.12 4.35 9.42
N SER A 110 -5.83 5.06 8.32
CA SER A 110 -4.44 5.33 7.89
C SER A 110 -3.75 6.30 8.82
N LYS A 111 -2.53 5.94 9.26
CA LYS A 111 -1.77 6.71 10.25
C LYS A 111 -0.39 7.16 9.79
N GLY A 112 0.01 6.84 8.58
CA GLY A 112 1.35 7.15 8.12
C GLY A 112 1.45 7.30 6.61
N PHE A 113 2.64 7.68 6.17
CA PHE A 113 2.98 7.86 4.77
C PHE A 113 4.42 7.43 4.52
N ARG A 114 4.63 6.75 3.39
CA ARG A 114 5.95 6.50 2.82
C ARG A 114 5.93 6.96 1.36
N ALA A 115 6.94 7.73 0.97
CA ALA A 115 7.15 8.11 -0.43
C ALA A 115 7.61 6.90 -1.26
N PRO A 116 7.10 6.77 -2.48
CA PRO A 116 7.62 5.83 -3.45
C PRO A 116 9.06 6.07 -3.85
#